data_2f3cbd7cd57b78126ba4e6d693c088f6
#
_entry.id   2f3cbd7cd57b78126ba4e6d693c088f6
#
_cell.length_a   1.000
_cell.length_b   1.000
_cell.length_c   1.000
_cell.angle_alpha   90.00
_cell.angle_beta   90.00
_cell.angle_gamma   90.00
#
_symmetry.space_group_name_H-M   'P 1'
#
loop_
_entity.id
_entity.type
_entity.pdbx_description
1 polymer ?
#
loop_
_entity_poly.entity_id
_entity_poly.type
_entity_poly.pdbx_seq_one_letter_code
_entity_poly.pdbx_strand_id
1 'polypeptide(L)'
;MAPWGIILIAAAAAVFLFVIAPALLIFIAVFYHKKAIPFEQYDLKKYQNHYYIPFLSRIAAAREWIQSKPHTRVWQNSYDGLRLLGDYYDRGAARTAILFHGIGAEMYTNVSAHARFLYQCGFNVLITCQRAHGESGGRWTTIGLREQHDVLSWTRRAEELGAEEILLYGVSMGAASVAYASDKLRGTRVKAAVIDSGFYSIYEQMRRDAHKNHIPKIMLPAQQVLARLFLRVNLKQPTAGTLARAAVPVFFLHGTGDETVECRWGKTNFEACASPKELLLVEGAPHTLSILHNPELAGKRLQGFFGKYFT
;
A
#
# COMPACT_ATOMS: atom_id res chain seq x y z
N MET A 1 -1.91 50.24 -21.27
CA MET A 1 -2.87 49.08 -21.24
C MET A 1 -4.21 49.60 -20.72
N ALA A 2 -5.31 49.18 -21.34
CA ALA A 2 -6.64 49.56 -20.83
C ALA A 2 -6.81 49.02 -19.38
N PRO A 3 -7.54 49.74 -18.50
CA PRO A 3 -7.73 49.33 -17.10
C PRO A 3 -8.18 47.87 -16.93
N TRP A 4 -9.01 47.39 -17.82
CA TRP A 4 -9.48 45.99 -17.86
C TRP A 4 -8.35 44.96 -18.09
N GLY A 5 -7.30 45.32 -18.84
CA GLY A 5 -6.14 44.43 -19.04
C GLY A 5 -5.35 44.20 -17.74
N ILE A 6 -5.20 45.25 -16.92
CA ILE A 6 -4.54 45.16 -15.61
C ILE A 6 -5.36 44.30 -14.65
N ILE A 7 -6.70 44.47 -14.63
CA ILE A 7 -7.59 43.67 -13.80
C ILE A 7 -7.52 42.19 -14.17
N LEU A 8 -7.52 41.86 -15.46
CA LEU A 8 -7.42 40.47 -15.93
C LEU A 8 -6.07 39.83 -15.55
N ILE A 9 -4.97 40.58 -15.70
CA ILE A 9 -3.63 40.10 -15.30
C ILE A 9 -3.58 39.86 -13.78
N ALA A 10 -4.10 40.80 -12.98
CA ALA A 10 -4.15 40.69 -11.53
C ALA A 10 -5.00 39.48 -11.10
N ALA A 11 -6.16 39.26 -11.72
CA ALA A 11 -7.03 38.13 -11.46
C ALA A 11 -6.34 36.80 -11.82
N ALA A 12 -5.67 36.70 -12.99
CA ALA A 12 -4.92 35.53 -13.41
C ALA A 12 -3.75 35.24 -12.45
N ALA A 13 -3.02 36.26 -12.03
CA ALA A 13 -1.94 36.14 -11.05
C ALA A 13 -2.47 35.66 -9.68
N ALA A 14 -3.62 36.18 -9.23
CA ALA A 14 -4.24 35.70 -8.00
C ALA A 14 -4.67 34.24 -8.07
N VAL A 15 -5.31 33.82 -9.17
CA VAL A 15 -5.67 32.41 -9.39
C VAL A 15 -4.42 31.50 -9.42
N PHE A 16 -3.36 31.93 -10.08
CA PHE A 16 -2.12 31.18 -10.10
C PHE A 16 -1.52 31.06 -8.70
N LEU A 17 -1.39 32.13 -7.95
CA LEU A 17 -0.73 32.14 -6.63
C LEU A 17 -1.56 31.42 -5.57
N PHE A 18 -2.88 31.57 -5.58
CA PHE A 18 -3.74 31.08 -4.50
C PHE A 18 -4.39 29.72 -4.80
N VAL A 19 -4.41 29.26 -6.05
CA VAL A 19 -5.04 28.00 -6.44
C VAL A 19 -4.05 27.05 -7.13
N ILE A 20 -3.44 27.49 -8.23
CA ILE A 20 -2.63 26.58 -9.07
C ILE A 20 -1.32 26.20 -8.38
N ALA A 21 -0.55 27.17 -7.89
CA ALA A 21 0.72 26.89 -7.25
C ALA A 21 0.58 26.04 -5.97
N PRO A 22 -0.34 26.33 -5.04
CA PRO A 22 -0.57 25.46 -3.89
C PRO A 22 -1.04 24.05 -4.31
N ALA A 23 -1.90 23.93 -5.33
CA ALA A 23 -2.33 22.63 -5.82
C ALA A 23 -1.18 21.82 -6.39
N LEU A 24 -0.26 22.44 -7.15
CA LEU A 24 0.96 21.78 -7.64
C LEU A 24 1.89 21.37 -6.51
N LEU A 25 2.07 22.20 -5.50
CA LEU A 25 2.90 21.86 -4.32
C LEU A 25 2.33 20.64 -3.57
N ILE A 26 1.02 20.62 -3.34
CA ILE A 26 0.34 19.48 -2.71
C ILE A 26 0.50 18.23 -3.59
N PHE A 27 0.31 18.36 -4.91
CA PHE A 27 0.45 17.25 -5.85
C PHE A 27 1.86 16.65 -5.79
N ILE A 28 2.89 17.48 -5.83
CA ILE A 28 4.28 17.06 -5.71
C ILE A 28 4.53 16.41 -4.34
N ALA A 29 4.06 17.02 -3.27
CA ALA A 29 4.24 16.49 -1.90
C ALA A 29 3.62 15.12 -1.70
N VAL A 30 2.47 14.85 -2.33
CA VAL A 30 1.73 13.58 -2.20
C VAL A 30 2.28 12.49 -3.11
N PHE A 31 2.57 12.82 -4.37
CA PHE A 31 2.84 11.81 -5.40
C PHE A 31 4.31 11.69 -5.81
N TYR A 32 5.15 12.69 -5.52
CA TYR A 32 6.56 12.67 -5.87
C TYR A 32 7.41 12.29 -4.65
N HIS A 33 8.10 11.16 -4.74
CA HIS A 33 9.02 10.71 -3.71
C HIS A 33 10.47 11.02 -4.11
N LYS A 34 11.21 11.68 -3.21
CA LYS A 34 12.66 11.79 -3.33
C LYS A 34 13.22 10.37 -3.22
N LYS A 35 14.36 10.12 -3.90
CA LYS A 35 15.06 8.83 -3.74
C LYS A 35 15.15 8.51 -2.24
N ALA A 36 14.71 7.33 -1.90
CA ALA A 36 14.72 6.87 -0.52
C ALA A 36 16.14 6.86 0.01
N ILE A 37 16.24 7.19 1.26
CA ILE A 37 17.42 6.98 2.07
C ILE A 37 17.68 5.46 2.11
N PRO A 38 18.92 4.98 1.88
CA PRO A 38 19.25 3.58 2.07
C PRO A 38 18.76 3.10 3.43
N PHE A 39 18.33 1.84 3.47
CA PHE A 39 17.72 1.24 4.65
C PHE A 39 18.57 1.40 5.93
N GLU A 40 19.89 1.26 5.82
CA GLU A 40 20.86 1.39 6.92
C GLU A 40 20.86 2.79 7.56
N GLN A 41 20.37 3.79 6.80
CA GLN A 41 20.27 5.19 7.25
C GLN A 41 18.86 5.56 7.71
N TYR A 42 17.93 4.60 7.68
CA TYR A 42 16.52 4.85 8.02
C TYR A 42 16.35 4.92 9.53
N ASP A 43 16.12 6.12 10.04
CA ASP A 43 15.86 6.35 11.46
C ASP A 43 14.39 6.06 11.80
N LEU A 44 14.13 4.93 12.45
CA LEU A 44 12.78 4.57 12.94
C LEU A 44 12.19 5.65 13.87
N LYS A 45 13.03 6.48 14.53
CA LYS A 45 12.59 7.61 15.37
C LYS A 45 11.95 8.73 14.54
N LYS A 46 12.20 8.80 13.22
CA LYS A 46 11.54 9.76 12.32
C LYS A 46 10.10 9.38 11.96
N TYR A 47 9.64 8.18 12.30
CA TYR A 47 8.22 7.82 12.25
C TYR A 47 7.50 8.55 13.40
N GLN A 48 7.18 9.82 13.17
CA GLN A 48 6.53 10.70 14.15
C GLN A 48 5.03 10.46 14.31
N ASN A 49 4.49 9.36 13.84
CA ASN A 49 3.15 8.98 14.19
C ASN A 49 3.17 8.42 15.63
N HIS A 50 2.70 9.19 16.58
CA HIS A 50 2.72 8.87 18.00
C HIS A 50 2.24 7.47 18.34
N TYR A 51 1.31 6.91 17.56
CA TYR A 51 0.77 5.57 17.74
C TYR A 51 1.74 4.44 17.38
N TYR A 52 2.84 4.71 16.64
CA TYR A 52 3.90 3.72 16.40
C TYR A 52 4.87 3.58 17.58
N ILE A 53 4.99 4.61 18.42
CA ILE A 53 5.98 4.64 19.51
C ILE A 53 5.90 3.39 20.41
N PRO A 54 4.72 2.94 20.88
CA PRO A 54 4.63 1.74 21.72
C PRO A 54 5.04 0.44 21.02
N PHE A 55 5.14 0.45 19.69
CA PHE A 55 5.42 -0.74 18.87
C PHE A 55 6.82 -0.74 18.26
N LEU A 56 7.59 0.34 18.40
CA LEU A 56 8.91 0.49 17.74
C LEU A 56 9.88 -0.64 18.09
N SER A 57 9.96 -1.04 19.34
CA SER A 57 10.82 -2.15 19.76
C SER A 57 10.41 -3.49 19.14
N ARG A 58 9.10 -3.73 19.02
CA ARG A 58 8.55 -4.96 18.41
C ARG A 58 8.74 -4.97 16.90
N ILE A 59 8.62 -3.80 16.25
CA ILE A 59 8.91 -3.62 14.82
C ILE A 59 10.40 -3.86 14.57
N ALA A 60 11.28 -3.24 15.36
CA ALA A 60 12.73 -3.43 15.26
C ALA A 60 13.15 -4.89 15.45
N ALA A 61 12.62 -5.55 16.48
CA ALA A 61 12.89 -6.97 16.73
C ALA A 61 12.35 -7.89 15.60
N ALA A 62 11.19 -7.57 15.02
CA ALA A 62 10.66 -8.34 13.90
C ALA A 62 11.52 -8.16 12.63
N ARG A 63 12.02 -6.94 12.41
CA ARG A 63 12.91 -6.59 11.31
C ARG A 63 14.26 -7.30 11.44
N GLU A 64 14.91 -7.18 12.58
CA GLU A 64 16.18 -7.85 12.88
C GLU A 64 16.02 -9.38 12.68
N TRP A 65 14.92 -9.92 13.18
CA TRP A 65 14.64 -11.35 13.06
C TRP A 65 14.50 -11.80 11.60
N ILE A 66 13.73 -11.10 10.76
CA ILE A 66 13.58 -11.51 9.35
C ILE A 66 14.88 -11.30 8.57
N GLN A 67 15.58 -10.19 8.81
CA GLN A 67 16.85 -9.89 8.15
C GLN A 67 17.99 -10.84 8.57
N SER A 68 17.89 -11.52 9.73
CA SER A 68 18.82 -12.56 10.11
C SER A 68 18.66 -13.85 9.29
N LYS A 69 17.60 -13.98 8.49
CA LYS A 69 17.39 -15.15 7.65
C LYS A 69 18.14 -15.01 6.31
N PRO A 70 18.67 -16.12 5.76
CA PRO A 70 19.20 -16.09 4.41
C PRO A 70 18.17 -15.58 3.42
N HIS A 71 18.58 -14.68 2.55
CA HIS A 71 17.72 -14.13 1.51
C HIS A 71 18.51 -13.78 0.25
N THR A 72 17.81 -13.70 -0.84
CA THR A 72 18.36 -13.27 -2.13
C THR A 72 17.67 -11.99 -2.56
N ARG A 73 18.48 -10.99 -2.92
CA ARG A 73 17.98 -9.77 -3.54
C ARG A 73 17.57 -10.06 -4.96
N VAL A 74 16.31 -9.80 -5.29
CA VAL A 74 15.71 -10.07 -6.59
C VAL A 74 15.23 -8.78 -7.25
N TRP A 75 15.30 -8.76 -8.57
CA TRP A 75 14.85 -7.63 -9.36
C TRP A 75 13.74 -8.07 -10.31
N GLN A 76 12.78 -7.18 -10.51
CA GLN A 76 11.67 -7.37 -11.43
C GLN A 76 11.46 -6.09 -12.26
N ASN A 77 11.21 -6.25 -13.55
CA ASN A 77 10.79 -5.15 -14.40
C ASN A 77 9.27 -4.97 -14.29
N SER A 78 8.85 -3.73 -13.99
CA SER A 78 7.44 -3.37 -14.03
C SER A 78 6.91 -3.34 -15.48
N TYR A 79 5.60 -3.23 -15.63
CA TYR A 79 4.94 -3.16 -16.94
C TYR A 79 5.39 -1.94 -17.80
N ASP A 80 5.90 -0.89 -17.17
CA ASP A 80 6.38 0.37 -17.77
C ASP A 80 7.91 0.52 -17.72
N GLY A 81 8.62 -0.61 -17.51
CA GLY A 81 10.08 -0.69 -17.62
C GLY A 81 10.84 -0.23 -16.36
N LEU A 82 10.17 0.09 -15.26
CA LEU A 82 10.87 0.41 -14.02
C LEU A 82 11.48 -0.86 -13.42
N ARG A 83 12.73 -0.77 -12.98
CA ARG A 83 13.39 -1.83 -12.25
C ARG A 83 12.99 -1.78 -10.78
N LEU A 84 12.34 -2.82 -10.27
CA LEU A 84 11.83 -2.94 -8.91
C LEU A 84 12.64 -3.95 -8.12
N LEU A 85 12.93 -3.62 -6.86
CA LEU A 85 13.68 -4.45 -5.93
C LEU A 85 12.75 -5.27 -5.04
N GLY A 86 13.16 -6.49 -4.70
CA GLY A 86 12.60 -7.31 -3.63
C GLY A 86 13.65 -8.13 -2.95
N ASP A 87 13.39 -8.53 -1.69
CA ASP A 87 14.20 -9.49 -0.95
C ASP A 87 13.40 -10.79 -0.78
N TYR A 88 13.93 -11.88 -1.31
CA TYR A 88 13.30 -13.20 -1.30
C TYR A 88 13.92 -14.09 -0.24
N TYR A 89 13.12 -14.47 0.73
CA TYR A 89 13.44 -15.35 1.84
C TYR A 89 12.93 -16.75 1.52
N ASP A 90 13.78 -17.56 0.91
CA ASP A 90 13.48 -18.94 0.58
C ASP A 90 13.68 -19.83 1.81
N ARG A 91 12.69 -20.65 2.12
CA ARG A 91 12.76 -21.69 3.14
C ARG A 91 12.49 -23.09 2.58
N GLY A 92 12.43 -23.23 1.26
CA GLY A 92 12.12 -24.48 0.57
C GLY A 92 10.63 -24.85 0.57
N ALA A 93 9.73 -23.88 0.74
CA ALA A 93 8.28 -24.12 0.73
C ALA A 93 7.71 -24.00 -0.69
N ALA A 94 6.65 -24.77 -1.00
CA ALA A 94 5.90 -24.63 -2.24
C ALA A 94 5.09 -23.31 -2.28
N ARG A 95 4.75 -22.74 -1.11
CA ARG A 95 3.94 -21.55 -0.96
C ARG A 95 4.77 -20.32 -0.66
N THR A 96 4.47 -19.22 -1.37
CA THR A 96 5.17 -17.92 -1.23
C THR A 96 4.18 -16.80 -0.89
N ALA A 97 4.51 -16.01 0.13
CA ALA A 97 3.78 -14.79 0.45
C ALA A 97 4.53 -13.57 -0.13
N ILE A 98 3.84 -12.74 -0.90
CA ILE A 98 4.38 -11.51 -1.47
C ILE A 98 3.83 -10.32 -0.65
N LEU A 99 4.72 -9.53 -0.07
CA LEU A 99 4.40 -8.40 0.80
C LEU A 99 4.57 -7.07 0.07
N PHE A 100 3.54 -6.22 0.16
CA PHE A 100 3.50 -4.87 -0.41
C PHE A 100 3.32 -3.84 0.71
N HIS A 101 4.32 -2.98 0.92
CA HIS A 101 4.37 -1.99 2.00
C HIS A 101 3.48 -0.75 1.75
N GLY A 102 3.28 0.08 2.77
CA GLY A 102 2.55 1.35 2.70
C GLY A 102 3.36 2.48 2.04
N ILE A 103 2.67 3.62 1.79
CA ILE A 103 3.29 4.81 1.22
C ILE A 103 4.33 5.41 2.18
N GLY A 104 5.44 5.92 1.63
CA GLY A 104 6.50 6.56 2.40
C GLY A 104 7.25 5.62 3.35
N ALA A 105 6.86 4.35 3.41
CA ALA A 105 7.55 3.34 4.17
C ALA A 105 8.79 2.86 3.40
N GLU A 106 9.84 2.61 4.12
CA GLU A 106 10.91 1.77 3.62
C GLU A 106 10.39 0.32 3.60
N MET A 107 10.93 -0.53 2.69
CA MET A 107 10.35 -1.84 2.37
C MET A 107 10.14 -2.77 3.57
N TYR A 108 10.85 -2.57 4.67
CA TYR A 108 10.73 -3.38 5.88
C TYR A 108 9.85 -2.75 6.97
N THR A 109 9.71 -1.44 7.03
CA THR A 109 9.21 -0.73 8.20
C THR A 109 7.82 -1.19 8.66
N ASN A 110 6.86 -1.29 7.76
CA ASN A 110 5.50 -1.67 8.14
C ASN A 110 5.08 -3.07 7.70
N VAL A 111 6.04 -3.89 7.23
CA VAL A 111 5.78 -5.29 6.84
C VAL A 111 6.68 -6.30 7.55
N SER A 112 7.67 -5.89 8.35
CA SER A 112 8.57 -6.83 9.03
C SER A 112 7.84 -7.81 9.95
N ALA A 113 6.88 -7.33 10.73
CA ALA A 113 6.09 -8.19 11.62
C ALA A 113 5.25 -9.20 10.83
N HIS A 114 4.70 -8.76 9.69
CA HIS A 114 3.95 -9.61 8.77
C HIS A 114 4.87 -10.64 8.11
N ALA A 115 6.06 -10.22 7.66
CA ALA A 115 7.07 -11.10 7.07
C ALA A 115 7.51 -12.19 8.06
N ARG A 116 7.82 -11.80 9.31
CA ARG A 116 8.15 -12.75 10.37
C ARG A 116 7.02 -13.74 10.61
N PHE A 117 5.79 -13.26 10.74
CA PHE A 117 4.62 -14.10 10.97
C PHE A 117 4.41 -15.08 9.81
N LEU A 118 4.44 -14.63 8.56
CA LEU A 118 4.22 -15.46 7.38
C LEU A 118 5.34 -16.50 7.20
N TYR A 119 6.59 -16.10 7.46
CA TYR A 119 7.71 -17.03 7.45
C TYR A 119 7.54 -18.11 8.51
N GLN A 120 7.10 -17.77 9.72
CA GLN A 120 6.79 -18.72 10.78
C GLN A 120 5.58 -19.61 10.44
N CYS A 121 4.61 -19.12 9.68
CA CYS A 121 3.50 -19.90 9.13
C CYS A 121 3.90 -20.85 7.99
N GLY A 122 5.15 -20.90 7.59
CA GLY A 122 5.63 -21.85 6.58
C GLY A 122 5.62 -21.34 5.14
N PHE A 123 5.54 -20.03 4.91
CA PHE A 123 5.69 -19.44 3.59
C PHE A 123 7.14 -19.06 3.30
N ASN A 124 7.62 -19.23 2.06
CA ASN A 124 8.65 -18.35 1.55
C ASN A 124 8.10 -16.92 1.57
N VAL A 125 8.96 -15.92 1.78
CA VAL A 125 8.52 -14.54 1.87
C VAL A 125 9.26 -13.69 0.85
N LEU A 126 8.51 -12.98 0.00
CA LEU A 126 9.04 -11.98 -0.92
C LEU A 126 8.59 -10.59 -0.43
N ILE A 127 9.51 -9.84 0.15
CA ILE A 127 9.27 -8.46 0.54
C ILE A 127 9.60 -7.58 -0.66
N THR A 128 8.61 -6.85 -1.19
CA THR A 128 8.79 -6.00 -2.36
C THR A 128 9.02 -4.55 -1.96
N CYS A 129 9.92 -3.86 -2.65
CA CYS A 129 10.05 -2.42 -2.60
C CYS A 129 9.20 -1.83 -3.73
N GLN A 130 8.13 -1.12 -3.39
CA GLN A 130 7.22 -0.57 -4.41
C GLN A 130 7.89 0.55 -5.22
N ARG A 131 7.35 0.83 -6.43
CA ARG A 131 7.83 1.92 -7.28
C ARG A 131 7.94 3.23 -6.51
N ALA A 132 8.90 4.07 -6.88
CA ALA A 132 9.21 5.34 -6.25
C ALA A 132 9.69 5.26 -4.79
N HIS A 133 9.92 4.05 -4.24
CA HIS A 133 10.44 3.84 -2.88
C HIS A 133 11.78 3.11 -2.94
N GLY A 134 12.60 3.31 -1.92
CA GLY A 134 13.88 2.64 -1.75
C GLY A 134 14.75 2.68 -3.01
N GLU A 135 15.34 1.55 -3.34
CA GLU A 135 16.16 1.36 -4.53
C GLU A 135 15.33 1.06 -5.80
N SER A 136 14.01 0.88 -5.66
CA SER A 136 13.13 0.68 -6.82
C SER A 136 13.05 1.92 -7.69
N GLY A 137 12.88 1.71 -9.00
CA GLY A 137 12.81 2.75 -10.00
C GLY A 137 11.58 3.65 -9.86
N GLY A 138 11.64 4.77 -10.58
CA GLY A 138 10.59 5.79 -10.58
C GLY A 138 10.77 6.84 -9.48
N ARG A 139 9.96 7.88 -9.57
CA ARG A 139 9.86 8.96 -8.57
C ARG A 139 8.42 9.33 -8.26
N TRP A 140 7.47 8.78 -9.01
CA TRP A 140 6.05 9.06 -8.86
C TRP A 140 5.33 7.80 -8.41
N THR A 141 4.68 7.88 -7.27
CA THR A 141 3.70 6.89 -6.83
C THR A 141 2.32 7.28 -7.29
N THR A 142 1.44 6.31 -7.43
CA THR A 142 0.01 6.54 -7.68
C THR A 142 -0.86 5.90 -6.60
N ILE A 143 -0.24 5.60 -5.48
CA ILE A 143 -0.86 5.12 -4.24
C ILE A 143 -1.80 3.93 -4.51
N GLY A 144 -1.32 2.95 -5.29
CA GLY A 144 -2.02 1.70 -5.62
C GLY A 144 -2.53 1.61 -7.06
N LEU A 145 -2.81 2.75 -7.75
CA LEU A 145 -3.44 2.70 -9.07
C LEU A 145 -2.53 2.14 -10.18
N ARG A 146 -1.25 2.49 -10.22
CA ARG A 146 -0.27 1.86 -11.13
C ARG A 146 0.42 0.69 -10.45
N GLU A 147 0.59 0.75 -9.16
CA GLU A 147 1.19 -0.29 -8.32
C GLU A 147 0.45 -1.63 -8.45
N GLN A 148 -0.84 -1.63 -8.80
CA GLN A 148 -1.58 -2.87 -9.14
C GLN A 148 -0.92 -3.69 -10.26
N HIS A 149 -0.29 -3.04 -11.22
CA HIS A 149 0.41 -3.73 -12.30
C HIS A 149 1.75 -4.32 -11.82
N ASP A 150 2.37 -3.69 -10.81
CA ASP A 150 3.56 -4.23 -10.16
C ASP A 150 3.20 -5.46 -9.33
N VAL A 151 2.03 -5.50 -8.69
CA VAL A 151 1.50 -6.71 -8.04
C VAL A 151 1.48 -7.88 -9.02
N LEU A 152 0.98 -7.68 -10.25
CA LEU A 152 0.96 -8.72 -11.27
C LEU A 152 2.36 -9.11 -11.76
N SER A 153 3.28 -8.14 -11.86
CA SER A 153 4.68 -8.41 -12.23
C SER A 153 5.39 -9.22 -11.16
N TRP A 154 5.20 -8.90 -9.89
CA TRP A 154 5.74 -9.65 -8.77
C TRP A 154 5.12 -11.04 -8.62
N THR A 155 3.83 -11.19 -8.95
CA THR A 155 3.18 -12.51 -9.00
C THR A 155 3.88 -13.41 -9.99
N ARG A 156 4.11 -12.95 -11.24
CA ARG A 156 4.88 -13.71 -12.24
C ARG A 156 6.30 -14.01 -11.77
N ARG A 157 6.96 -13.03 -11.14
CA ARG A 157 8.32 -13.24 -10.61
C ARG A 157 8.36 -14.32 -9.52
N ALA A 158 7.37 -14.37 -8.64
CA ALA A 158 7.27 -15.44 -7.65
C ALA A 158 7.04 -16.83 -8.31
N GLU A 159 6.25 -16.89 -9.37
CA GLU A 159 6.05 -18.11 -10.16
C GLU A 159 7.38 -18.58 -10.81
N GLU A 160 8.18 -17.65 -11.35
CA GLU A 160 9.52 -17.92 -11.89
C GLU A 160 10.51 -18.39 -10.80
N LEU A 161 10.34 -17.92 -9.55
CA LEU A 161 11.11 -18.38 -8.39
C LEU A 161 10.63 -19.73 -7.82
N GLY A 162 9.66 -20.36 -8.48
CA GLY A 162 9.19 -21.70 -8.12
C GLY A 162 7.97 -21.74 -7.20
N ALA A 163 7.32 -20.59 -6.91
CA ALA A 163 6.11 -20.59 -6.09
C ALA A 163 4.98 -21.38 -6.78
N GLU A 164 4.43 -22.40 -6.12
CA GLU A 164 3.28 -23.17 -6.58
C GLU A 164 1.96 -22.57 -6.09
N GLU A 165 1.99 -21.95 -4.92
CA GLU A 165 0.87 -21.26 -4.32
C GLU A 165 1.31 -19.88 -3.81
N ILE A 166 0.56 -18.84 -4.12
CA ILE A 166 0.92 -17.46 -3.79
C ILE A 166 -0.14 -16.83 -2.90
N LEU A 167 0.31 -16.21 -1.80
CA LEU A 167 -0.44 -15.28 -0.98
C LEU A 167 -0.01 -13.85 -1.32
N LEU A 168 -0.94 -12.97 -1.68
CA LEU A 168 -0.68 -11.54 -1.74
C LEU A 168 -1.03 -10.90 -0.40
N TYR A 169 -0.13 -10.15 0.20
CA TYR A 169 -0.37 -9.43 1.44
C TYR A 169 -0.02 -7.94 1.25
N GLY A 170 -1.02 -7.10 1.22
CA GLY A 170 -0.84 -5.66 1.08
C GLY A 170 -1.17 -4.91 2.37
N VAL A 171 -0.36 -3.89 2.70
CA VAL A 171 -0.53 -3.03 3.86
C VAL A 171 -0.72 -1.58 3.40
N SER A 172 -1.82 -0.92 3.80
CA SER A 172 -2.11 0.48 3.46
C SER A 172 -2.12 0.72 1.93
N MET A 173 -1.17 1.48 1.37
CA MET A 173 -1.00 1.62 -0.08
C MET A 173 -0.84 0.26 -0.78
N GLY A 174 -0.07 -0.66 -0.17
CA GLY A 174 0.07 -2.03 -0.68
C GLY A 174 -1.26 -2.78 -0.67
N ALA A 175 -2.11 -2.56 0.34
CA ALA A 175 -3.46 -3.11 0.40
C ALA A 175 -4.33 -2.61 -0.77
N ALA A 176 -4.25 -1.32 -1.08
CA ALA A 176 -4.94 -0.76 -2.24
C ALA A 176 -4.39 -1.34 -3.56
N SER A 177 -3.06 -1.51 -3.68
CA SER A 177 -2.44 -2.12 -4.86
C SER A 177 -2.97 -3.54 -5.11
N VAL A 178 -3.06 -4.34 -4.05
CA VAL A 178 -3.63 -5.70 -4.09
C VAL A 178 -5.12 -5.65 -4.41
N ALA A 179 -5.88 -4.75 -3.79
CA ALA A 179 -7.32 -4.59 -4.06
C ALA A 179 -7.59 -4.20 -5.52
N TYR A 180 -6.82 -3.26 -6.10
CA TYR A 180 -6.94 -2.89 -7.52
C TYR A 180 -6.49 -4.00 -8.47
N ALA A 181 -5.61 -4.91 -8.06
CA ALA A 181 -5.18 -6.05 -8.85
C ALA A 181 -6.17 -7.25 -8.78
N SER A 182 -7.08 -7.27 -7.80
CA SER A 182 -7.86 -8.45 -7.39
C SER A 182 -8.69 -9.08 -8.53
N ASP A 183 -9.19 -8.28 -9.47
CA ASP A 183 -9.98 -8.75 -10.63
C ASP A 183 -9.11 -9.32 -11.78
N LYS A 184 -7.78 -9.22 -11.69
CA LYS A 184 -6.80 -9.64 -12.71
C LYS A 184 -6.02 -10.90 -12.32
N LEU A 185 -6.34 -11.51 -11.18
CA LEU A 185 -5.59 -12.65 -10.62
C LEU A 185 -6.06 -14.01 -11.16
N ARG A 186 -7.08 -14.05 -12.00
CA ARG A 186 -7.57 -15.29 -12.61
C ARG A 186 -6.48 -15.93 -13.48
N GLY A 187 -6.26 -17.23 -13.28
CA GLY A 187 -5.27 -17.99 -14.05
C GLY A 187 -3.82 -17.84 -13.53
N THR A 188 -3.59 -17.09 -12.44
CA THR A 188 -2.32 -17.06 -11.73
C THR A 188 -2.27 -18.12 -10.63
N ARG A 189 -1.10 -18.32 -10.01
CA ARG A 189 -0.95 -19.20 -8.83
C ARG A 189 -1.38 -18.56 -7.51
N VAL A 190 -2.01 -17.37 -7.56
CA VAL A 190 -2.52 -16.72 -6.35
C VAL A 190 -3.73 -17.47 -5.82
N LYS A 191 -3.63 -17.96 -4.57
CA LYS A 191 -4.69 -18.69 -3.88
C LYS A 191 -5.56 -17.79 -3.01
N ALA A 192 -4.98 -16.72 -2.45
CA ALA A 192 -5.69 -15.77 -1.59
C ALA A 192 -4.97 -14.42 -1.52
N ALA A 193 -5.67 -13.41 -1.02
CA ALA A 193 -5.13 -12.09 -0.74
C ALA A 193 -5.50 -11.60 0.65
N VAL A 194 -4.63 -10.80 1.28
CA VAL A 194 -4.89 -10.05 2.52
C VAL A 194 -4.82 -8.56 2.22
N ILE A 195 -5.84 -7.83 2.62
CA ILE A 195 -5.97 -6.38 2.49
C ILE A 195 -5.98 -5.80 3.90
N ASP A 196 -4.81 -5.32 4.36
CA ASP A 196 -4.62 -4.77 5.70
C ASP A 196 -4.63 -3.24 5.66
N SER A 197 -5.58 -2.63 6.39
CA SER A 197 -5.73 -1.17 6.52
C SER A 197 -5.91 -0.46 5.16
N GLY A 198 -6.66 -1.10 4.23
CA GLY A 198 -6.90 -0.59 2.89
C GLY A 198 -7.97 0.50 2.85
N PHE A 199 -7.76 1.54 2.02
CA PHE A 199 -8.72 2.63 1.81
C PHE A 199 -9.68 2.35 0.63
N TYR A 200 -10.71 3.19 0.50
CA TYR A 200 -11.73 3.07 -0.54
C TYR A 200 -11.29 3.66 -1.89
N SER A 201 -10.75 4.87 -1.89
CA SER A 201 -10.14 5.52 -3.04
C SER A 201 -9.17 6.60 -2.57
N ILE A 202 -8.20 6.94 -3.41
CA ILE A 202 -7.23 7.99 -3.10
C ILE A 202 -7.92 9.33 -2.92
N TYR A 203 -8.91 9.63 -3.76
CA TYR A 203 -9.65 10.90 -3.68
C TYR A 203 -10.39 11.05 -2.35
N GLU A 204 -11.04 9.98 -1.87
CA GLU A 204 -11.74 10.02 -0.58
C GLU A 204 -10.74 10.10 0.59
N GLN A 205 -9.59 9.42 0.50
CA GLN A 205 -8.53 9.56 1.48
C GLN A 205 -7.99 11.00 1.53
N MET A 206 -7.68 11.58 0.36
CA MET A 206 -7.24 12.98 0.27
C MET A 206 -8.30 13.96 0.77
N ARG A 207 -9.59 13.68 0.53
CA ARG A 207 -10.70 14.52 1.03
C ARG A 207 -10.75 14.54 2.56
N ARG A 208 -10.55 13.37 3.18
CA ARG A 208 -10.46 13.24 4.63
C ARG A 208 -9.23 13.98 5.18
N ASP A 209 -8.07 13.77 4.58
CA ASP A 209 -6.81 14.38 5.03
C ASP A 209 -6.84 15.89 4.84
N ALA A 210 -7.44 16.38 3.75
CA ALA A 210 -7.67 17.81 3.54
C ALA A 210 -8.58 18.41 4.62
N HIS A 211 -9.64 17.70 5.02
CA HIS A 211 -10.51 18.14 6.13
C HIS A 211 -9.75 18.18 7.46
N LYS A 212 -9.00 17.14 7.79
CA LYS A 212 -8.19 17.03 9.03
C LYS A 212 -7.12 18.14 9.11
N ASN A 213 -6.53 18.53 7.97
CA ASN A 213 -5.45 19.51 7.89
C ASN A 213 -5.92 20.90 7.43
N HIS A 214 -7.23 21.18 7.44
CA HIS A 214 -7.82 22.47 7.06
C HIS A 214 -7.45 22.94 5.63
N ILE A 215 -7.18 22.01 4.71
CA ILE A 215 -6.88 22.33 3.31
C ILE A 215 -8.18 22.68 2.57
N PRO A 216 -8.23 23.81 1.82
CA PRO A 216 -9.43 24.22 1.10
C PRO A 216 -9.91 23.15 0.12
N LYS A 217 -11.22 22.82 0.14
CA LYS A 217 -11.83 21.78 -0.70
C LYS A 217 -11.62 22.01 -2.21
N ILE A 218 -11.42 23.25 -2.64
CA ILE A 218 -11.14 23.62 -4.03
C ILE A 218 -9.84 22.96 -4.55
N MET A 219 -8.92 22.55 -3.68
CA MET A 219 -7.69 21.89 -4.06
C MET A 219 -7.90 20.46 -4.56
N LEU A 220 -8.96 19.79 -4.12
CA LEU A 220 -9.21 18.37 -4.48
C LEU A 220 -9.53 18.15 -5.97
N PRO A 221 -10.43 18.92 -6.62
CA PRO A 221 -10.61 18.82 -8.07
C PRO A 221 -9.32 19.09 -8.85
N ALA A 222 -8.49 20.05 -8.39
CA ALA A 222 -7.20 20.31 -9.01
C ALA A 222 -6.27 19.08 -8.94
N GLN A 223 -6.21 18.36 -7.79
CA GLN A 223 -5.46 17.13 -7.67
C GLN A 223 -5.92 16.06 -8.69
N GLN A 224 -7.22 15.91 -8.88
CA GLN A 224 -7.77 14.97 -9.87
C GLN A 224 -7.37 15.35 -11.30
N VAL A 225 -7.39 16.64 -11.65
CA VAL A 225 -6.95 17.13 -12.96
C VAL A 225 -5.44 16.87 -13.16
N LEU A 226 -4.61 17.25 -12.19
CA LEU A 226 -3.17 17.04 -12.23
C LEU A 226 -2.82 15.54 -12.35
N ALA A 227 -3.49 14.68 -11.58
CA ALA A 227 -3.28 13.24 -11.66
C ALA A 227 -3.64 12.65 -13.03
N ARG A 228 -4.70 13.14 -13.67
CA ARG A 228 -5.04 12.73 -15.04
C ARG A 228 -4.02 13.19 -16.06
N LEU A 229 -3.53 14.43 -15.96
CA LEU A 229 -2.60 15.01 -16.90
C LEU A 229 -1.19 14.40 -16.75
N PHE A 230 -0.65 14.34 -15.54
CA PHE A 230 0.74 13.96 -15.30
C PHE A 230 0.93 12.48 -14.99
N LEU A 231 -0.01 11.86 -14.27
CA LEU A 231 0.09 10.47 -13.86
C LEU A 231 -0.83 9.54 -14.68
N ARG A 232 -1.73 10.11 -15.50
CA ARG A 232 -2.70 9.37 -16.32
C ARG A 232 -3.55 8.38 -15.49
N VAL A 233 -3.92 8.79 -14.26
CA VAL A 233 -4.75 7.98 -13.34
C VAL A 233 -5.99 8.74 -12.89
N ASN A 234 -7.01 7.98 -12.48
CA ASN A 234 -8.24 8.50 -11.90
C ASN A 234 -8.24 8.27 -10.37
N LEU A 235 -7.96 9.32 -9.58
CA LEU A 235 -7.93 9.22 -8.12
C LEU A 235 -9.28 8.82 -7.51
N LYS A 236 -10.39 9.05 -8.24
CA LYS A 236 -11.76 8.69 -7.81
C LYS A 236 -12.10 7.22 -8.02
N GLN A 237 -11.21 6.45 -8.67
CA GLN A 237 -11.45 5.02 -8.89
C GLN A 237 -11.54 4.32 -7.53
N PRO A 238 -12.68 3.65 -7.21
CA PRO A 238 -12.81 2.94 -5.95
C PRO A 238 -12.20 1.53 -6.04
N THR A 239 -11.58 1.07 -4.96
CA THR A 239 -11.15 -0.32 -4.81
C THR A 239 -12.32 -1.31 -4.84
N ALA A 240 -13.48 -0.88 -4.36
CA ALA A 240 -14.73 -1.65 -4.41
C ALA A 240 -15.09 -2.12 -5.84
N GLY A 241 -14.77 -1.34 -6.87
CA GLY A 241 -15.06 -1.70 -8.26
C GLY A 241 -14.28 -2.93 -8.77
N THR A 242 -13.04 -3.12 -8.32
CA THR A 242 -12.24 -4.32 -8.64
C THR A 242 -12.57 -5.47 -7.70
N LEU A 243 -12.81 -5.19 -6.42
CA LEU A 243 -13.22 -6.18 -5.43
C LEU A 243 -14.56 -6.84 -5.76
N ALA A 244 -15.50 -6.12 -6.37
CA ALA A 244 -16.76 -6.69 -6.89
C ALA A 244 -16.54 -7.76 -7.98
N ARG A 245 -15.32 -7.87 -8.52
CA ARG A 245 -14.92 -8.89 -9.50
C ARG A 245 -13.66 -9.65 -9.05
N ALA A 246 -13.36 -9.64 -7.75
CA ALA A 246 -12.19 -10.31 -7.20
C ALA A 246 -12.15 -11.79 -7.60
N ALA A 247 -10.99 -12.25 -8.05
CA ALA A 247 -10.82 -13.58 -8.63
C ALA A 247 -10.37 -14.64 -7.59
N VAL A 248 -9.96 -14.20 -6.39
CA VAL A 248 -9.43 -15.05 -5.32
C VAL A 248 -10.04 -14.67 -3.98
N PRO A 249 -10.08 -15.59 -2.99
CA PRO A 249 -10.50 -15.29 -1.62
C PRO A 249 -9.73 -14.12 -0.99
N VAL A 250 -10.41 -13.28 -0.23
CA VAL A 250 -9.83 -12.08 0.37
C VAL A 250 -10.07 -12.03 1.88
N PHE A 251 -8.99 -11.83 2.65
CA PHE A 251 -9.06 -11.50 4.06
C PHE A 251 -8.87 -10.01 4.26
N PHE A 252 -9.82 -9.35 4.89
CA PHE A 252 -9.75 -7.94 5.26
C PHE A 252 -9.36 -7.83 6.72
N LEU A 253 -8.28 -7.07 6.99
CA LEU A 253 -7.78 -6.78 8.32
C LEU A 253 -7.77 -5.27 8.54
N HIS A 254 -8.33 -4.79 9.66
CA HIS A 254 -8.33 -3.36 9.95
C HIS A 254 -8.39 -3.11 11.45
N GLY A 255 -7.66 -2.10 11.93
CA GLY A 255 -7.74 -1.64 13.30
C GLY A 255 -8.92 -0.67 13.51
N THR A 256 -9.69 -0.80 14.61
CA THR A 256 -10.78 0.16 14.89
C THR A 256 -10.27 1.51 15.37
N GLY A 257 -9.02 1.57 15.86
CA GLY A 257 -8.32 2.80 16.26
C GLY A 257 -7.48 3.42 15.13
N ASP A 258 -7.70 3.04 13.86
CA ASP A 258 -6.96 3.58 12.72
C ASP A 258 -7.35 5.05 12.45
N GLU A 259 -6.45 5.97 12.81
CA GLU A 259 -6.61 7.41 12.58
C GLU A 259 -6.08 7.86 11.20
N THR A 260 -5.42 6.99 10.45
CA THR A 260 -4.87 7.30 9.12
C THR A 260 -5.84 6.90 8.02
N VAL A 261 -6.34 5.67 8.04
CA VAL A 261 -7.34 5.15 7.12
C VAL A 261 -8.55 4.69 7.92
N GLU A 262 -9.70 5.32 7.72
CA GLU A 262 -10.87 5.03 8.52
C GLU A 262 -11.31 3.56 8.37
N CYS A 263 -11.51 2.88 9.49
CA CYS A 263 -11.95 1.48 9.57
C CYS A 263 -13.22 1.19 8.73
N ARG A 264 -14.09 2.19 8.52
CA ARG A 264 -15.27 2.05 7.65
C ARG A 264 -14.91 1.64 6.23
N TRP A 265 -13.75 2.04 5.70
CA TRP A 265 -13.31 1.65 4.35
C TRP A 265 -13.00 0.16 4.25
N GLY A 266 -12.42 -0.42 5.31
CA GLY A 266 -12.26 -1.88 5.41
C GLY A 266 -13.61 -2.61 5.32
N LYS A 267 -14.64 -2.11 6.02
CA LYS A 267 -16.01 -2.65 5.94
C LYS A 267 -16.61 -2.49 4.54
N THR A 268 -16.53 -1.28 3.95
CA THR A 268 -17.03 -1.02 2.59
C THR A 268 -16.36 -1.92 1.55
N ASN A 269 -15.06 -2.10 1.63
CA ASN A 269 -14.31 -2.99 0.74
C ASN A 269 -14.71 -4.46 0.93
N PHE A 270 -14.89 -4.88 2.19
CA PHE A 270 -15.39 -6.22 2.50
C PHE A 270 -16.79 -6.44 1.91
N GLU A 271 -17.71 -5.52 2.11
CA GLU A 271 -19.09 -5.61 1.58
C GLU A 271 -19.09 -5.72 0.05
N ALA A 272 -18.28 -4.92 -0.63
CA ALA A 272 -18.18 -4.91 -2.08
C ALA A 272 -17.50 -6.14 -2.69
N CYS A 273 -16.70 -6.88 -1.92
CA CYS A 273 -15.96 -8.04 -2.45
C CYS A 273 -16.92 -9.20 -2.78
N ALA A 274 -16.85 -9.70 -4.01
CA ALA A 274 -17.74 -10.79 -4.48
C ALA A 274 -17.17 -12.19 -4.26
N SER A 275 -15.84 -12.33 -4.04
CA SER A 275 -15.22 -13.64 -3.78
C SER A 275 -15.42 -14.07 -2.32
N PRO A 276 -15.12 -15.33 -1.96
CA PRO A 276 -15.07 -15.76 -0.57
C PRO A 276 -14.24 -14.79 0.26
N LYS A 277 -14.75 -14.35 1.40
CA LYS A 277 -14.15 -13.25 2.16
C LYS A 277 -14.30 -13.42 3.66
N GLU A 278 -13.31 -12.90 4.39
CA GLU A 278 -13.37 -12.75 5.84
C GLU A 278 -13.00 -11.34 6.25
N LEU A 279 -13.53 -10.87 7.37
CA LEU A 279 -13.22 -9.58 7.98
C LEU A 279 -12.78 -9.79 9.42
N LEU A 280 -11.67 -9.18 9.80
CA LEU A 280 -11.25 -9.02 11.18
C LEU A 280 -11.03 -7.54 11.47
N LEU A 281 -11.81 -7.03 12.41
CA LEU A 281 -11.60 -5.72 13.01
C LEU A 281 -10.92 -5.92 14.37
N VAL A 282 -9.71 -5.37 14.51
CA VAL A 282 -8.93 -5.46 15.76
C VAL A 282 -9.21 -4.23 16.59
N GLU A 283 -9.87 -4.42 17.74
CA GLU A 283 -10.28 -3.33 18.61
C GLU A 283 -9.10 -2.50 19.07
N GLY A 284 -9.21 -1.16 18.95
CA GLY A 284 -8.21 -0.20 19.36
C GLY A 284 -6.91 -0.22 18.56
N ALA A 285 -6.73 -1.15 17.62
CA ALA A 285 -5.49 -1.23 16.85
C ALA A 285 -5.29 -0.01 15.94
N PRO A 286 -4.12 0.62 15.98
CA PRO A 286 -3.79 1.74 15.07
C PRO A 286 -3.53 1.26 13.64
N HIS A 287 -3.32 2.22 12.73
CA HIS A 287 -3.03 1.99 11.32
C HIS A 287 -1.88 0.99 11.09
N THR A 288 -2.13 -0.08 10.33
CA THR A 288 -1.17 -1.13 9.95
C THR A 288 -0.57 -1.94 11.11
N LEU A 289 -1.06 -1.76 12.32
CA LEU A 289 -0.50 -2.39 13.52
C LEU A 289 -1.37 -3.51 14.09
N SER A 290 -2.42 -3.94 13.40
CA SER A 290 -3.37 -4.97 13.87
C SER A 290 -2.67 -6.26 14.31
N ILE A 291 -1.69 -6.76 13.56
CA ILE A 291 -0.94 -7.97 13.88
C ILE A 291 0.00 -7.80 15.10
N LEU A 292 0.48 -6.57 15.33
CA LEU A 292 1.31 -6.26 16.51
C LEU A 292 0.44 -5.90 17.72
N HIS A 293 -0.72 -5.30 17.52
CA HIS A 293 -1.61 -4.88 18.58
C HIS A 293 -2.23 -6.09 19.31
N ASN A 294 -2.75 -7.03 18.54
CA ASN A 294 -3.29 -8.29 19.08
C ASN A 294 -2.79 -9.48 18.23
N PRO A 295 -1.55 -9.94 18.47
CA PRO A 295 -0.93 -10.97 17.65
C PRO A 295 -1.60 -12.34 17.76
N GLU A 296 -2.19 -12.65 18.92
CA GLU A 296 -2.88 -13.93 19.13
C GLU A 296 -4.16 -13.98 18.29
N LEU A 297 -5.03 -12.97 18.41
CA LEU A 297 -6.28 -12.90 17.64
C LEU A 297 -6.00 -12.82 16.13
N ALA A 298 -5.14 -11.88 15.71
CA ALA A 298 -4.84 -11.70 14.29
C ALA A 298 -4.13 -12.93 13.71
N GLY A 299 -3.17 -13.51 14.45
CA GLY A 299 -2.46 -14.72 14.04
C GLY A 299 -3.39 -15.92 13.88
N LYS A 300 -4.24 -16.20 14.86
CA LYS A 300 -5.20 -17.32 14.82
C LYS A 300 -6.18 -17.19 13.64
N ARG A 301 -6.71 -15.97 13.41
CA ARG A 301 -7.68 -15.72 12.34
C ARG A 301 -7.03 -15.84 10.96
N LEU A 302 -5.81 -15.30 10.77
CA LEU A 302 -5.05 -15.43 9.53
C LEU A 302 -4.64 -16.87 9.26
N GLN A 303 -4.15 -17.61 10.27
CA GLN A 303 -3.81 -19.03 10.12
C GLN A 303 -5.03 -19.87 9.75
N GLY A 304 -6.18 -19.62 10.37
CA GLY A 304 -7.44 -20.27 10.01
C GLY A 304 -7.87 -19.98 8.58
N PHE A 305 -7.65 -18.75 8.08
CA PHE A 305 -7.89 -18.41 6.69
C PHE A 305 -6.90 -19.10 5.75
N PHE A 306 -5.61 -19.11 6.08
CA PHE A 306 -4.60 -19.80 5.26
C PHE A 306 -4.87 -21.30 5.16
N GLY A 307 -5.27 -21.95 6.25
CA GLY A 307 -5.60 -23.38 6.26
C GLY A 307 -6.79 -23.78 5.36
N LYS A 308 -7.57 -22.82 4.87
CA LYS A 308 -8.67 -23.06 3.90
C LYS A 308 -8.20 -23.07 2.44
N TYR A 309 -7.09 -22.37 2.14
CA TYR A 309 -6.71 -22.09 0.75
C TYR A 309 -5.30 -22.50 0.37
N PHE A 310 -4.46 -22.88 1.35
CA PHE A 310 -3.09 -23.34 1.13
C PHE A 310 -2.91 -24.74 1.68
N THR A 311 -2.24 -25.60 0.91
CA THR A 311 -1.92 -26.99 1.26
C THR A 311 -0.57 -27.14 1.94
#